data_524a536ca2579b77d246131b734e5750
#
_entry.id   524a536ca2579b77d246131b734e5750
#
_cell.length_a   1.000
_cell.length_b   1.000
_cell.length_c   1.000
_cell.angle_alpha   90.00
_cell.angle_beta   90.00
_cell.angle_gamma   90.00
#
_symmetry.space_group_name_H-M   'P 1'
#
loop_
_entity.id
_entity.type
_entity.pdbx_description
1 polymer ?
#
loop_
_entity_poly.entity_id
_entity_poly.type
_entity_poly.pdbx_seq_one_letter_code
_entity_poly.pdbx_strand_id
1 'polypeptide(L)'
;MLPVLIDTKDWTVSKVYQTALNHQLAGVMFHSDSHAYLQYLGLPDLAKLHWHQKREELEIMDKTVNSYLVHHNMLGQADNSEVIKIVPAEVHATSADKVGTDFKRKAVNKILETWLEWEAQTAELYTAITCWLMNQHKADYLHFQKLLKDVCREHEKAKLIYSHAELVGWNVADIESFVCKI
;
A
#
# COMPACT_ATOMS: atom_id res chain seq x y z
N MET A 1 -3.48 12.34 10.04
CA MET A 1 -3.08 13.32 9.00
C MET A 1 -4.36 13.86 8.38
N LEU A 2 -4.46 15.16 8.04
CA LEU A 2 -5.63 15.69 7.33
C LEU A 2 -5.65 15.11 5.91
N PRO A 3 -6.83 14.80 5.33
CA PRO A 3 -6.90 14.28 3.97
C PRO A 3 -6.21 15.27 3.02
N VAL A 4 -5.27 14.77 2.22
CA VAL A 4 -4.65 15.56 1.17
C VAL A 4 -5.74 15.84 0.15
N LEU A 5 -6.17 17.09 0.02
CA LEU A 5 -7.08 17.50 -1.05
C LEU A 5 -6.37 17.25 -2.38
N ILE A 6 -6.79 16.21 -3.08
CA ILE A 6 -6.25 15.86 -4.40
C ILE A 6 -6.78 16.89 -5.38
N ASP A 7 -5.90 17.81 -5.83
CA ASP A 7 -6.26 18.78 -6.85
C ASP A 7 -6.30 18.10 -8.24
N THR A 8 -7.49 18.03 -8.82
CA THR A 8 -7.72 17.37 -10.11
C THR A 8 -7.84 18.37 -11.28
N LYS A 9 -7.61 19.67 -11.04
CA LYS A 9 -7.84 20.72 -12.04
C LYS A 9 -7.02 20.55 -13.31
N ASP A 10 -5.75 20.15 -13.16
CA ASP A 10 -4.80 20.01 -14.27
C ASP A 10 -4.59 18.54 -14.67
N TRP A 11 -5.54 17.69 -14.34
CA TRP A 11 -5.44 16.29 -14.68
C TRP A 11 -5.69 16.07 -16.16
N THR A 12 -4.81 15.26 -16.73
CA THR A 12 -4.94 14.62 -18.04
C THR A 12 -4.96 13.11 -17.85
N VAL A 13 -5.40 12.35 -18.83
CA VAL A 13 -5.34 10.88 -18.76
C VAL A 13 -3.93 10.40 -18.47
N SER A 14 -2.93 10.99 -19.13
CA SER A 14 -1.52 10.66 -18.89
C SER A 14 -1.12 10.92 -17.41
N LYS A 15 -1.50 12.07 -16.86
CA LYS A 15 -1.19 12.41 -15.46
C LYS A 15 -1.88 11.47 -14.48
N VAL A 16 -3.12 11.05 -14.77
CA VAL A 16 -3.86 10.07 -13.96
C VAL A 16 -3.13 8.73 -13.89
N TYR A 17 -2.75 8.18 -15.05
CA TYR A 17 -2.00 6.92 -15.11
C TYR A 17 -0.63 7.04 -14.44
N GLN A 18 0.09 8.14 -14.69
CA GLN A 18 1.39 8.40 -14.05
C GLN A 18 1.27 8.46 -12.52
N THR A 19 0.26 9.18 -12.02
CA THR A 19 0.03 9.29 -10.58
C THR A 19 -0.31 7.93 -9.95
N ALA A 20 -1.17 7.14 -10.60
CA ALA A 20 -1.50 5.79 -10.13
C ALA A 20 -0.27 4.88 -10.10
N LEU A 21 0.56 4.90 -11.16
CA LEU A 21 1.78 4.08 -11.23
C LEU A 21 2.81 4.48 -10.18
N ASN A 22 3.03 5.78 -9.97
CA ASN A 22 3.94 6.28 -8.94
C ASN A 22 3.48 5.87 -7.54
N HIS A 23 2.18 5.95 -7.29
CA HIS A 23 1.59 5.55 -6.01
C HIS A 23 1.78 4.04 -5.78
N GLN A 24 1.46 3.20 -6.76
CA GLN A 24 1.65 1.74 -6.68
C GLN A 24 3.11 1.35 -6.47
N LEU A 25 4.04 2.02 -7.16
CA LEU A 25 5.47 1.78 -6.95
C LEU A 25 5.90 2.10 -5.51
N ALA A 26 5.38 3.16 -4.91
CA ALA A 26 5.63 3.49 -3.51
C ALA A 26 5.11 2.39 -2.58
N GLY A 27 3.92 1.82 -2.84
CA GLY A 27 3.36 0.66 -2.14
C GLY A 27 4.26 -0.57 -2.24
N VAL A 28 4.72 -0.90 -3.46
CA VAL A 28 5.68 -2.01 -3.69
C VAL A 28 6.94 -1.85 -2.84
N MET A 29 7.50 -0.63 -2.78
CA MET A 29 8.71 -0.33 -2.00
C MET A 29 8.44 -0.47 -0.50
N PHE A 30 7.36 0.13 -0.01
CA PHE A 30 6.95 0.05 1.40
C PHE A 30 6.77 -1.40 1.86
N HIS A 31 6.02 -2.21 1.12
CA HIS A 31 5.79 -3.61 1.48
C HIS A 31 7.05 -4.46 1.35
N SER A 32 7.95 -4.13 0.41
CA SER A 32 9.24 -4.80 0.28
C SER A 32 10.13 -4.58 1.49
N ASP A 33 10.23 -3.32 1.94
CA ASP A 33 11.03 -2.93 3.09
C ASP A 33 10.44 -3.47 4.39
N SER A 34 9.11 -3.38 4.55
CA SER A 34 8.38 -3.94 5.70
C SER A 34 8.57 -5.46 5.80
N HIS A 35 8.48 -6.18 4.68
CA HIS A 35 8.74 -7.62 4.63
C HIS A 35 10.14 -7.96 5.14
N ALA A 36 11.18 -7.32 4.58
CA ALA A 36 12.56 -7.58 4.97
C ALA A 36 12.81 -7.26 6.46
N TYR A 37 12.25 -6.16 6.92
CA TYR A 37 12.39 -5.72 8.31
C TYR A 37 11.68 -6.65 9.30
N LEU A 38 10.45 -7.08 9.00
CA LEU A 38 9.70 -8.03 9.82
C LEU A 38 10.37 -9.41 9.87
N GLN A 39 10.97 -9.88 8.77
CA GLN A 39 11.81 -11.08 8.78
C GLN A 39 13.01 -10.92 9.71
N TYR A 40 13.71 -9.80 9.64
CA TYR A 40 14.81 -9.49 10.55
C TYR A 40 14.38 -9.51 12.02
N LEU A 41 13.17 -9.04 12.34
CA LEU A 41 12.59 -9.07 13.69
C LEU A 41 12.13 -10.47 14.12
N GLY A 42 12.17 -11.47 13.26
CA GLY A 42 11.68 -12.82 13.53
C GLY A 42 10.14 -12.88 13.62
N LEU A 43 9.45 -12.16 12.75
CA LEU A 43 7.98 -12.08 12.65
C LEU A 43 7.51 -12.61 11.28
N PRO A 44 7.51 -13.94 11.07
CA PRO A 44 7.35 -14.54 9.75
C PRO A 44 5.96 -14.35 9.15
N ASP A 45 4.89 -14.35 9.95
CA ASP A 45 3.52 -14.25 9.43
C ASP A 45 3.20 -12.82 8.99
N LEU A 46 3.62 -11.80 9.77
CA LEU A 46 3.56 -10.41 9.36
C LEU A 46 4.45 -10.13 8.13
N ALA A 47 5.64 -10.71 8.08
CA ALA A 47 6.51 -10.61 6.90
C ALA A 47 5.85 -11.20 5.66
N LYS A 48 5.23 -12.38 5.78
CA LYS A 48 4.49 -13.04 4.70
C LYS A 48 3.30 -12.20 4.23
N LEU A 49 2.57 -11.56 5.15
CA LEU A 49 1.50 -10.63 4.82
C LEU A 49 2.01 -9.51 3.89
N HIS A 50 3.08 -8.80 4.28
CA HIS A 50 3.64 -7.74 3.45
C HIS A 50 4.23 -8.24 2.12
N TRP A 51 4.72 -9.49 2.07
CA TRP A 51 5.11 -10.12 0.81
C TRP A 51 3.92 -10.31 -0.14
N HIS A 52 2.77 -10.71 0.36
CA HIS A 52 1.55 -10.82 -0.43
C HIS A 52 1.07 -9.46 -0.92
N GLN A 53 1.04 -8.45 -0.05
CA GLN A 53 0.68 -7.08 -0.43
C GLN A 53 1.58 -6.54 -1.53
N LYS A 54 2.89 -6.71 -1.43
CA LYS A 54 3.82 -6.34 -2.50
C LYS A 54 3.44 -6.96 -3.85
N ARG A 55 3.05 -8.24 -3.87
CA ARG A 55 2.67 -8.93 -5.11
C ARG A 55 1.36 -8.38 -5.67
N GLU A 56 0.41 -8.05 -4.83
CA GLU A 56 -0.86 -7.43 -5.23
C GLU A 56 -0.62 -6.06 -5.85
N GLU A 57 0.25 -5.23 -5.27
CA GLU A 57 0.64 -3.93 -5.84
C GLU A 57 1.32 -4.07 -7.21
N LEU A 58 2.24 -5.02 -7.38
CA LEU A 58 2.87 -5.31 -8.67
C LEU A 58 1.84 -5.75 -9.72
N GLU A 59 0.87 -6.57 -9.34
CA GLU A 59 -0.21 -7.02 -10.23
C GLU A 59 -1.12 -5.86 -10.65
N ILE A 60 -1.40 -4.93 -9.74
CA ILE A 60 -2.16 -3.71 -10.04
C ILE A 60 -1.35 -2.81 -11.00
N MET A 61 -0.05 -2.65 -10.76
CA MET A 61 0.84 -1.91 -11.68
C MET A 61 0.79 -2.48 -13.09
N ASP A 62 0.96 -3.79 -13.25
CA ASP A 62 0.93 -4.46 -14.55
C ASP A 62 -0.42 -4.26 -15.26
N LYS A 63 -1.53 -4.39 -14.52
CA LYS A 63 -2.88 -4.12 -15.06
C LYS A 63 -3.02 -2.67 -15.51
N THR A 64 -2.46 -1.73 -14.76
CA THR A 64 -2.53 -0.30 -15.05
C THR A 64 -1.69 0.05 -16.28
N VAL A 65 -0.45 -0.46 -16.40
CA VAL A 65 0.40 -0.30 -17.60
C VAL A 65 -0.28 -0.86 -18.82
N ASN A 66 -0.81 -2.08 -18.75
CA ASN A 66 -1.49 -2.73 -19.86
C ASN A 66 -2.75 -1.99 -20.29
N SER A 67 -3.54 -1.47 -19.34
CA SER A 67 -4.72 -0.66 -19.64
C SER A 67 -4.34 0.60 -20.41
N TYR A 68 -3.29 1.31 -19.98
CA TYR A 68 -2.84 2.52 -20.64
C TYR A 68 -2.33 2.25 -22.05
N LEU A 69 -1.57 1.17 -22.22
CA LEU A 69 -1.10 0.75 -23.55
C LEU A 69 -2.26 0.42 -24.49
N VAL A 70 -3.25 -0.35 -24.02
CA VAL A 70 -4.39 -0.80 -24.84
C VAL A 70 -5.32 0.36 -25.20
N HIS A 71 -5.61 1.26 -24.26
CA HIS A 71 -6.59 2.32 -24.47
C HIS A 71 -6.01 3.56 -25.19
N HIS A 72 -4.72 3.84 -24.98
CA HIS A 72 -4.08 5.07 -25.44
C HIS A 72 -2.86 4.85 -26.34
N ASN A 73 -2.48 3.60 -26.57
CA ASN A 73 -1.27 3.23 -27.34
C ASN A 73 0.01 3.93 -26.80
N MET A 74 0.09 4.07 -25.47
CA MET A 74 1.20 4.70 -24.75
C MET A 74 1.74 3.76 -23.69
N LEU A 75 3.07 3.74 -23.54
CA LEU A 75 3.72 3.02 -22.45
C LEU A 75 3.65 3.85 -21.18
N GLY A 76 2.97 3.32 -20.16
CA GLY A 76 3.01 3.88 -18.82
C GLY A 76 4.36 3.57 -18.16
N GLN A 77 4.99 4.57 -17.58
CA GLN A 77 6.21 4.41 -16.77
C GLN A 77 6.04 5.15 -15.46
N ALA A 78 6.43 4.51 -14.34
CA ALA A 78 6.53 5.20 -13.07
C ALA A 78 7.72 6.17 -13.11
N ASP A 79 7.53 7.37 -12.60
CA ASP A 79 8.62 8.33 -12.41
C ASP A 79 9.16 8.20 -10.99
N ASN A 80 10.32 7.56 -10.86
CA ASN A 80 10.95 7.32 -9.56
C ASN A 80 11.31 8.62 -8.81
N SER A 81 11.41 9.75 -9.49
CA SER A 81 11.71 11.04 -8.85
C SER A 81 10.53 11.59 -8.05
N GLU A 82 9.31 11.18 -8.39
CA GLU A 82 8.06 11.57 -7.71
C GLU A 82 7.57 10.54 -6.67
N VAL A 83 8.27 9.40 -6.52
CA VAL A 83 7.86 8.35 -5.58
C VAL A 83 8.11 8.78 -4.15
N ILE A 84 7.04 8.85 -3.36
CA ILE A 84 7.13 9.14 -1.92
C ILE A 84 7.73 7.93 -1.22
N LYS A 85 8.89 8.12 -0.58
CA LYS A 85 9.47 7.08 0.27
C LYS A 85 8.69 6.97 1.57
N ILE A 86 8.01 5.85 1.76
CA ILE A 86 7.44 5.47 3.04
C ILE A 86 8.58 4.80 3.82
N VAL A 87 9.16 5.51 4.78
CA VAL A 87 10.34 5.00 5.51
C VAL A 87 9.86 4.16 6.69
N PRO A 88 10.18 2.84 6.72
CA PRO A 88 10.05 2.07 7.94
C PRO A 88 11.00 2.62 9.01
N ALA A 89 10.68 2.34 10.28
CA ALA A 89 11.51 2.78 11.41
C ALA A 89 13.00 2.44 11.19
N GLU A 90 13.90 3.33 11.62
CA GLU A 90 15.34 3.16 11.48
C GLU A 90 15.79 1.76 11.98
N VAL A 91 16.44 1.02 11.10
CA VAL A 91 16.97 -0.30 11.41
C VAL A 91 18.35 -0.11 12.05
N HIS A 92 18.43 -0.24 13.37
CA HIS A 92 19.72 -0.39 14.02
C HIS A 92 20.24 -1.82 13.81
N ALA A 93 21.52 -1.95 13.45
CA ALA A 93 22.21 -3.21 13.16
C ALA A 93 22.44 -4.04 14.45
N THR A 94 21.38 -4.54 15.04
CA THR A 94 21.42 -5.52 16.15
C THR A 94 20.90 -6.86 15.65
N SER A 95 21.44 -8.01 16.14
CA SER A 95 20.90 -9.30 15.74
C SER A 95 19.45 -9.47 16.19
N ALA A 96 18.60 -10.12 15.39
CA ALA A 96 17.18 -10.33 15.67
C ALA A 96 16.95 -10.96 17.05
N ASP A 97 17.83 -11.85 17.48
CA ASP A 97 17.78 -12.54 18.79
C ASP A 97 17.96 -11.59 20.00
N LYS A 98 18.53 -10.40 19.76
CA LYS A 98 18.75 -9.38 20.80
C LYS A 98 17.69 -8.28 20.78
N VAL A 99 16.73 -8.33 19.87
CA VAL A 99 15.67 -7.33 19.77
C VAL A 99 14.61 -7.63 20.82
N GLY A 100 14.52 -6.79 21.85
CA GLY A 100 13.55 -6.94 22.93
C GLY A 100 12.10 -6.80 22.49
N THR A 101 11.17 -7.37 23.27
CA THR A 101 9.73 -7.36 23.00
C THR A 101 9.15 -5.94 22.80
N ASP A 102 9.59 -4.98 23.60
CA ASP A 102 9.13 -3.58 23.47
C ASP A 102 9.55 -2.94 22.14
N PHE A 103 10.74 -3.28 21.65
CA PHE A 103 11.20 -2.79 20.35
C PHE A 103 10.35 -3.39 19.22
N LYS A 104 10.13 -4.72 19.25
CA LYS A 104 9.27 -5.41 18.27
C LYS A 104 7.86 -4.80 18.25
N ARG A 105 7.28 -4.57 19.44
CA ARG A 105 5.97 -3.95 19.58
C ARG A 105 5.90 -2.57 18.93
N LYS A 106 6.88 -1.70 19.17
CA LYS A 106 6.95 -0.36 18.56
C LYS A 106 7.10 -0.43 17.05
N ALA A 107 7.94 -1.34 16.55
CA ALA A 107 8.15 -1.54 15.13
C ALA A 107 6.87 -2.03 14.42
N VAL A 108 6.20 -3.04 14.97
CA VAL A 108 4.93 -3.55 14.45
C VAL A 108 3.85 -2.47 14.46
N ASN A 109 3.72 -1.73 15.58
CA ASN A 109 2.78 -0.61 15.66
C ASN A 109 3.02 0.38 14.52
N LYS A 110 4.26 0.82 14.31
CA LYS A 110 4.58 1.81 13.28
C LYS A 110 4.34 1.30 11.87
N ILE A 111 4.64 0.03 11.60
CA ILE A 111 4.40 -0.58 10.28
C ILE A 111 2.89 -0.66 10.01
N LEU A 112 2.11 -1.18 10.95
CA LEU A 112 0.66 -1.34 10.78
C LEU A 112 -0.07 0.01 10.69
N GLU A 113 0.35 1.02 11.48
CA GLU A 113 -0.15 2.39 11.39
C GLU A 113 0.13 2.98 10.01
N THR A 114 1.38 2.86 9.53
CA THR A 114 1.79 3.38 8.22
C THR A 114 1.05 2.66 7.09
N TRP A 115 0.85 1.35 7.21
CA TRP A 115 0.08 0.59 6.23
C TRP A 115 -1.38 1.04 6.19
N LEU A 116 -2.04 1.18 7.33
CA LEU A 116 -3.43 1.64 7.40
C LEU A 116 -3.59 3.05 6.78
N GLU A 117 -2.67 3.97 7.10
CA GLU A 117 -2.67 5.32 6.50
C GLU A 117 -2.46 5.27 4.97
N TRP A 118 -1.57 4.40 4.51
CA TRP A 118 -1.29 4.20 3.09
C TRP A 118 -2.52 3.70 2.33
N GLU A 119 -3.19 2.67 2.84
CA GLU A 119 -4.39 2.11 2.21
C GLU A 119 -5.54 3.12 2.19
N ALA A 120 -5.70 3.94 3.23
CA ALA A 120 -6.67 5.02 3.25
C ALA A 120 -6.39 6.06 2.15
N GLN A 121 -5.13 6.49 1.99
CA GLN A 121 -4.71 7.42 0.94
C GLN A 121 -4.90 6.82 -0.45
N THR A 122 -4.62 5.53 -0.60
CA THR A 122 -4.84 4.78 -1.85
C THR A 122 -6.31 4.78 -2.24
N ALA A 123 -7.21 4.50 -1.28
CA ALA A 123 -8.66 4.53 -1.52
C ALA A 123 -9.16 5.93 -1.91
N GLU A 124 -8.64 6.99 -1.28
CA GLU A 124 -8.96 8.39 -1.64
C GLU A 124 -8.48 8.74 -3.05
N LEU A 125 -7.24 8.37 -3.40
CA LEU A 125 -6.67 8.60 -4.72
C LEU A 125 -7.48 7.91 -5.81
N TYR A 126 -7.77 6.62 -5.66
CA TYR A 126 -8.52 5.85 -6.66
C TYR A 126 -9.98 6.30 -6.76
N THR A 127 -10.57 6.80 -5.68
CA THR A 127 -11.87 7.45 -5.70
C THR A 127 -11.83 8.73 -6.54
N ALA A 128 -10.85 9.60 -6.32
CA ALA A 128 -10.67 10.83 -7.09
C ALA A 128 -10.45 10.55 -8.59
N ILE A 129 -9.59 9.57 -8.92
CA ILE A 129 -9.34 9.13 -10.30
C ILE A 129 -10.63 8.62 -10.94
N THR A 130 -11.36 7.75 -10.26
CA THR A 130 -12.60 7.16 -10.79
C THR A 130 -13.67 8.24 -11.04
N CYS A 131 -13.84 9.17 -10.09
CA CYS A 131 -14.76 10.29 -10.26
C CYS A 131 -14.38 11.20 -11.43
N TRP A 132 -13.09 11.50 -11.60
CA TRP A 132 -12.61 12.33 -12.70
C TRP A 132 -12.83 11.67 -14.08
N LEU A 133 -12.59 10.35 -14.17
CA LEU A 133 -12.74 9.59 -15.43
C LEU A 133 -14.21 9.35 -15.83
N MET A 134 -15.14 9.38 -14.88
CA MET A 134 -16.54 8.93 -15.08
C MET A 134 -17.23 9.57 -16.28
N ASN A 135 -16.98 10.85 -16.52
CA ASN A 135 -17.62 11.61 -17.59
C ASN A 135 -16.71 11.88 -18.81
N GLN A 136 -15.48 11.37 -18.80
CA GLN A 136 -14.47 11.70 -19.80
C GLN A 136 -14.03 10.47 -20.61
N HIS A 137 -13.69 9.36 -19.95
CA HIS A 137 -13.06 8.19 -20.54
C HIS A 137 -13.67 6.89 -20.01
N LYS A 138 -14.72 6.42 -20.64
CA LYS A 138 -15.50 5.26 -20.16
C LYS A 138 -14.67 3.98 -19.96
N ALA A 139 -13.72 3.69 -20.85
CA ALA A 139 -12.89 2.48 -20.73
C ALA A 139 -11.95 2.57 -19.51
N ASP A 140 -11.30 3.71 -19.32
CA ASP A 140 -10.44 3.98 -18.17
C ASP A 140 -11.25 4.01 -16.87
N TYR A 141 -12.42 4.64 -16.89
CA TYR A 141 -13.34 4.60 -15.76
C TYR A 141 -13.63 3.18 -15.30
N LEU A 142 -13.98 2.28 -16.21
CA LEU A 142 -14.29 0.88 -15.87
C LEU A 142 -13.07 0.13 -15.34
N HIS A 143 -11.87 0.43 -15.84
CA HIS A 143 -10.64 -0.11 -15.33
C HIS A 143 -10.39 0.33 -13.88
N PHE A 144 -10.36 1.64 -13.63
CA PHE A 144 -10.11 2.19 -12.29
C PHE A 144 -11.21 1.86 -11.28
N GLN A 145 -12.48 1.72 -11.73
CA GLN A 145 -13.57 1.25 -10.87
C GLN A 145 -13.35 -0.18 -10.36
N LYS A 146 -12.76 -1.06 -11.17
CA LYS A 146 -12.39 -2.41 -10.71
C LYS A 146 -11.27 -2.36 -9.68
N LEU A 147 -10.23 -1.57 -9.98
CA LEU A 147 -9.11 -1.40 -9.05
C LEU A 147 -9.56 -0.79 -7.72
N LEU A 148 -10.46 0.20 -7.74
CA LEU A 148 -11.01 0.80 -6.51
C LEU A 148 -11.66 -0.23 -5.59
N LYS A 149 -12.34 -1.25 -6.13
CA LYS A 149 -12.92 -2.33 -5.30
C LYS A 149 -11.85 -3.14 -4.59
N ASP A 150 -10.76 -3.45 -5.29
CA ASP A 150 -9.64 -4.20 -4.71
C ASP A 150 -8.95 -3.35 -3.63
N VAL A 151 -8.68 -2.08 -3.91
CA VAL A 151 -8.12 -1.11 -2.96
C VAL A 151 -8.99 -0.98 -1.69
N CYS A 152 -10.29 -0.83 -1.84
CA CYS A 152 -11.20 -0.76 -0.68
C CYS A 152 -11.14 -2.03 0.18
N ARG A 153 -11.00 -3.21 -0.44
CA ARG A 153 -10.85 -4.48 0.29
C ARG A 153 -9.54 -4.52 1.09
N GLU A 154 -8.44 -4.08 0.49
CA GLU A 154 -7.14 -4.03 1.19
C GLU A 154 -7.16 -3.02 2.34
N HIS A 155 -7.81 -1.86 2.18
CA HIS A 155 -8.01 -0.91 3.28
C HIS A 155 -8.80 -1.53 4.45
N GLU A 156 -9.90 -2.26 4.16
CA GLU A 156 -10.66 -2.94 5.23
C GLU A 156 -9.84 -4.04 5.92
N LYS A 157 -8.98 -4.74 5.18
CA LYS A 157 -8.06 -5.73 5.73
C LYS A 157 -7.01 -5.09 6.65
N ALA A 158 -6.36 -4.01 6.22
CA ALA A 158 -5.42 -3.25 7.04
C ALA A 158 -6.07 -2.75 8.34
N LYS A 159 -7.28 -2.21 8.23
CA LYS A 159 -8.10 -1.74 9.36
C LYS A 159 -8.45 -2.87 10.33
N LEU A 160 -8.83 -4.04 9.81
CA LEU A 160 -9.12 -5.22 10.64
C LEU A 160 -7.91 -5.64 11.46
N ILE A 161 -6.73 -5.74 10.82
CA ILE A 161 -5.49 -6.15 11.50
C ILE A 161 -5.06 -5.10 12.52
N TYR A 162 -5.12 -3.82 12.17
CA TYR A 162 -4.80 -2.73 13.09
C TYR A 162 -5.71 -2.73 14.33
N SER A 163 -7.04 -2.84 14.13
CA SER A 163 -8.00 -2.91 15.22
C SER A 163 -7.81 -4.13 16.11
N HIS A 164 -7.42 -5.28 15.53
CA HIS A 164 -7.06 -6.46 16.32
C HIS A 164 -5.80 -6.20 17.16
N ALA A 165 -4.78 -5.56 16.59
CA ALA A 165 -3.55 -5.22 17.30
C ALA A 165 -3.83 -4.30 18.51
N GLU A 166 -4.72 -3.31 18.35
CA GLU A 166 -5.18 -2.47 19.47
C GLU A 166 -5.91 -3.30 20.54
N LEU A 167 -6.83 -4.19 20.14
CA LEU A 167 -7.61 -5.04 21.05
C LEU A 167 -6.72 -5.93 21.92
N VAL A 168 -5.64 -6.50 21.36
CA VAL A 168 -4.68 -7.35 22.09
C VAL A 168 -3.55 -6.55 22.77
N GLY A 169 -3.68 -5.22 22.86
CA GLY A 169 -2.70 -4.35 23.51
C GLY A 169 -1.31 -4.41 22.87
N TRP A 170 -1.26 -4.59 21.55
CA TRP A 170 -0.02 -4.70 20.77
C TRP A 170 0.86 -5.89 21.16
N ASN A 171 0.24 -6.99 21.63
CA ASN A 171 0.94 -8.24 21.85
C ASN A 171 1.33 -8.85 20.48
N VAL A 172 2.62 -8.85 20.20
CA VAL A 172 3.14 -9.25 18.88
C VAL A 172 2.83 -10.70 18.54
N ALA A 173 2.86 -11.62 19.54
CA ALA A 173 2.56 -13.02 19.32
C ALA A 173 1.08 -13.26 18.96
N ASP A 174 0.17 -12.49 19.59
CA ASP A 174 -1.26 -12.56 19.29
C ASP A 174 -1.56 -11.98 17.90
N ILE A 175 -0.86 -10.89 17.51
CA ILE A 175 -0.98 -10.30 16.17
C ILE A 175 -0.49 -11.30 15.10
N GLU A 176 0.69 -11.91 15.26
CA GLU A 176 1.22 -12.95 14.37
C GLU A 176 0.23 -14.11 14.22
N SER A 177 -0.29 -14.62 15.35
CA SER A 177 -1.28 -15.71 15.35
C SER A 177 -2.59 -15.34 14.63
N PHE A 178 -3.00 -14.08 14.70
CA PHE A 178 -4.19 -13.59 13.99
C PHE A 178 -3.94 -13.52 12.48
N VAL A 179 -2.83 -12.89 12.08
CA VAL A 179 -2.45 -12.73 10.67
C VAL A 179 -2.27 -14.08 9.97
N CYS A 180 -1.75 -15.09 10.66
CA CYS A 180 -1.61 -16.45 10.11
C CYS A 180 -2.96 -17.10 9.70
N LYS A 181 -4.09 -16.64 10.25
CA LYS A 181 -5.42 -17.23 10.06
C LYS A 181 -6.28 -16.55 9.00
N ILE A 182 -5.88 -15.36 8.56
CA ILE A 182 -6.61 -14.55 7.57
C ILE A 182 -5.89 -14.52 6.22
#